data_b5a080357c7436facd553635bb78488b
#
_entry.id   b5a080357c7436facd553635bb78488b
#
_cell.length_a   1.000
_cell.length_b   1.000
_cell.length_c   1.000
_cell.angle_alpha   90.00
_cell.angle_beta   90.00
_cell.angle_gamma   90.00
#
_symmetry.space_group_name_H-M   'P 1'
#
loop_
_entity.id
_entity.type
_entity.pdbx_description
1 polymer ?
#
loop_
_entity_poly.entity_id
_entity_poly.type
_entity_poly.pdbx_seq_one_letter_code
_entity_poly.pdbx_strand_id
1 'polypeptide(L)'
;MLSNKLIYMASPPHHYVNQPPDFSVKLFDHQLASIYNMEHLENNPMIPCGHNEMKETKIGINADITGYGKTLSMIGLIARDKMAWDLNFPFVFETVTPEAKFRIKNYKIQRFDRLKTNLVLVSNNIVNQWITELSKTKLTYRSIVNRKDFESDMEIHDYDVVIVVPSLYNRLIHHYSGYAWKRFIFDEPGFLKISNMEELYAGFYWFVTATPHAIYSHYKNRSHKSGFMKDLFACNNDFIKFCENIVVANDPDFIKSSFEMPTTHHFHYQCFQPMYNVVLNFVSSSIATMISAGNIEGAIMAMGGTKSSNIVDVIKRHKQNQLIEINRKIDDEDDHGGDDTLLKRKHHLEDQIKDIDTKFDMLLKENCHICCDPLTKPVLEPNCHNIFCGNCLLQWLQQKNS
;
A
#
# COMPACT_ATOMS: atom_id res chain seq x y z
N MET A 1 -0.19 -26.13 -2.61
CA MET A 1 0.46 -25.30 -3.64
C MET A 1 -0.46 -25.27 -4.85
N LEU A 2 -1.38 -24.32 -4.91
CA LEU A 2 -2.22 -24.07 -6.10
C LEU A 2 -1.36 -23.24 -7.06
N SER A 3 -1.09 -23.81 -8.23
CA SER A 3 -0.25 -23.20 -9.25
C SER A 3 -0.86 -21.85 -9.68
N ASN A 4 -0.04 -20.80 -9.66
CA ASN A 4 -0.34 -19.45 -10.11
C ASN A 4 -0.54 -19.39 -11.64
N LYS A 5 -1.49 -20.13 -12.19
CA LYS A 5 -2.00 -19.83 -13.52
C LYS A 5 -3.23 -18.95 -13.38
N LEU A 6 -2.99 -17.65 -13.22
CA LEU A 6 -3.95 -16.64 -13.68
C LEU A 6 -4.14 -16.90 -15.18
N ILE A 7 -5.34 -17.26 -15.57
CA ILE A 7 -5.66 -17.34 -16.98
C ILE A 7 -5.80 -15.89 -17.43
N TYR A 8 -4.75 -15.40 -18.04
CA TYR A 8 -4.78 -14.16 -18.76
C TYR A 8 -5.76 -14.29 -19.90
N MET A 9 -6.60 -13.29 -20.14
CA MET A 9 -7.15 -13.12 -21.48
C MET A 9 -5.95 -12.85 -22.40
N ALA A 10 -5.28 -13.94 -22.82
CA ALA A 10 -4.26 -13.88 -23.83
C ALA A 10 -4.95 -13.37 -25.10
N SER A 11 -4.82 -12.09 -25.37
CA SER A 11 -5.28 -11.49 -26.60
C SER A 11 -4.49 -12.15 -27.73
N PRO A 12 -5.14 -12.93 -28.61
CA PRO A 12 -4.50 -13.27 -29.89
C PRO A 12 -4.32 -11.97 -30.66
N PRO A 13 -3.40 -11.92 -31.62
CA PRO A 13 -2.47 -10.84 -31.88
C PRO A 13 -3.02 -9.48 -31.54
N HIS A 14 -2.50 -8.93 -30.51
CA HIS A 14 -2.69 -7.61 -29.87
C HIS A 14 -3.63 -6.66 -30.57
N HIS A 15 -4.89 -6.63 -30.13
CA HIS A 15 -5.82 -5.57 -30.54
C HIS A 15 -5.58 -4.34 -29.67
N TYR A 16 -5.35 -3.21 -30.30
CA TYR A 16 -5.14 -1.93 -29.63
C TYR A 16 -6.25 -0.96 -30.00
N VAL A 17 -6.58 -0.11 -29.07
CA VAL A 17 -7.33 1.11 -29.42
C VAL A 17 -6.36 2.17 -29.97
N ASN A 18 -6.89 3.11 -30.74
CA ASN A 18 -6.15 4.32 -31.05
C ASN A 18 -5.89 5.13 -29.76
N GLN A 19 -4.81 5.90 -29.76
CA GLN A 19 -4.48 6.83 -28.68
C GLN A 19 -5.75 7.62 -28.28
N PRO A 20 -6.11 7.65 -26.98
CA PRO A 20 -7.25 8.45 -26.53
C PRO A 20 -7.05 9.93 -26.88
N PRO A 21 -8.13 10.64 -27.22
CA PRO A 21 -8.03 12.06 -27.51
C PRO A 21 -7.61 12.86 -26.27
N ASP A 22 -7.00 14.02 -26.50
CA ASP A 22 -6.71 14.99 -25.44
C ASP A 22 -5.76 14.52 -24.33
N PHE A 23 -4.92 13.51 -24.59
CA PHE A 23 -3.82 13.13 -23.72
C PHE A 23 -2.55 13.92 -24.06
N SER A 24 -1.89 14.48 -23.06
CA SER A 24 -0.59 15.15 -23.20
C SER A 24 0.58 14.16 -23.25
N VAL A 25 0.33 12.88 -22.96
CA VAL A 25 1.33 11.79 -22.97
C VAL A 25 0.89 10.68 -23.93
N LYS A 26 1.86 10.01 -24.54
CA LYS A 26 1.60 8.82 -25.36
C LYS A 26 1.43 7.60 -24.43
N LEU A 27 0.34 6.88 -24.57
CA LEU A 27 0.13 5.60 -23.90
C LEU A 27 0.96 4.51 -24.57
N PHE A 28 1.46 3.57 -23.77
CA PHE A 28 2.16 2.40 -24.26
C PHE A 28 1.20 1.36 -24.84
N ASP A 29 1.73 0.47 -25.68
CA ASP A 29 0.92 -0.53 -26.38
C ASP A 29 0.14 -1.44 -25.42
N HIS A 30 0.74 -1.88 -24.31
CA HIS A 30 0.02 -2.66 -23.30
C HIS A 30 -1.15 -1.89 -22.67
N GLN A 31 -1.02 -0.56 -22.47
CA GLN A 31 -2.10 0.27 -21.95
C GLN A 31 -3.24 0.41 -22.97
N LEU A 32 -2.90 0.57 -24.24
CA LEU A 32 -3.90 0.62 -25.33
C LEU A 32 -4.61 -0.72 -25.52
N ALA A 33 -3.91 -1.84 -25.31
CA ALA A 33 -4.49 -3.18 -25.30
C ALA A 33 -5.41 -3.40 -24.08
N SER A 34 -5.01 -2.94 -22.89
CA SER A 34 -5.88 -2.96 -21.70
C SER A 34 -7.17 -2.18 -21.93
N ILE A 35 -7.09 -1.00 -22.53
CA ILE A 35 -8.27 -0.17 -22.84
C ILE A 35 -9.17 -0.92 -23.84
N TYR A 36 -8.61 -1.54 -24.88
CA TYR A 36 -9.39 -2.34 -25.83
C TYR A 36 -10.18 -3.45 -25.14
N ASN A 37 -9.53 -4.23 -24.29
CA ASN A 37 -10.16 -5.34 -23.56
C ASN A 37 -11.22 -4.83 -22.56
N MET A 38 -10.97 -3.69 -21.91
CA MET A 38 -11.94 -3.07 -21.01
C MET A 38 -13.18 -2.57 -21.77
N GLU A 39 -13.01 -1.89 -22.90
CA GLU A 39 -14.12 -1.46 -23.78
C GLU A 39 -14.91 -2.67 -24.30
N HIS A 40 -14.20 -3.76 -24.65
CA HIS A 40 -14.84 -4.98 -25.11
C HIS A 40 -15.72 -5.60 -24.02
N LEU A 41 -15.25 -5.68 -22.79
CA LEU A 41 -16.01 -6.20 -21.65
C LEU A 41 -17.23 -5.32 -21.30
N GLU A 42 -17.10 -4.00 -21.36
CA GLU A 42 -18.23 -3.07 -21.14
C GLU A 42 -19.34 -3.21 -22.21
N ASN A 43 -18.96 -3.43 -23.47
CA ASN A 43 -19.89 -3.54 -24.58
C ASN A 43 -20.41 -4.96 -24.84
N ASN A 44 -19.72 -5.98 -24.29
CA ASN A 44 -20.09 -7.39 -24.40
C ASN A 44 -20.15 -8.03 -23.01
N PRO A 45 -21.18 -7.68 -22.21
CA PRO A 45 -21.25 -8.11 -20.82
C PRO A 45 -21.57 -9.60 -20.63
N MET A 46 -21.92 -10.31 -21.71
CA MET A 46 -22.21 -11.74 -21.68
C MET A 46 -20.91 -12.54 -21.75
N ILE A 47 -20.56 -13.19 -20.66
CA ILE A 47 -19.34 -14.00 -20.53
C ILE A 47 -19.67 -15.50 -20.38
N PRO A 48 -18.88 -16.41 -20.98
CA PRO A 48 -19.05 -17.84 -20.79
C PRO A 48 -18.60 -18.27 -19.39
N CYS A 49 -19.40 -19.07 -18.70
CA CYS A 49 -19.13 -19.53 -17.33
C CYS A 49 -19.15 -21.05 -17.16
N GLY A 50 -18.96 -21.79 -18.23
CA GLY A 50 -18.97 -23.24 -18.23
C GLY A 50 -19.58 -23.83 -19.51
N HIS A 51 -19.85 -25.14 -19.52
CA HIS A 51 -20.54 -25.75 -20.65
C HIS A 51 -21.98 -25.24 -20.74
N ASN A 52 -22.27 -24.48 -21.80
CA ASN A 52 -23.59 -23.91 -22.12
C ASN A 52 -24.16 -22.91 -21.12
N GLU A 53 -23.32 -22.32 -20.24
CA GLU A 53 -23.76 -21.27 -19.35
C GLU A 53 -23.13 -19.93 -19.75
N MET A 54 -23.97 -18.91 -19.87
CA MET A 54 -23.57 -17.52 -20.06
C MET A 54 -24.03 -16.70 -18.87
N LYS A 55 -23.20 -15.78 -18.42
CA LYS A 55 -23.55 -14.82 -17.35
C LYS A 55 -23.41 -13.41 -17.89
N GLU A 56 -24.41 -12.60 -17.62
CA GLU A 56 -24.29 -11.15 -17.80
C GLU A 56 -23.51 -10.57 -16.61
N THR A 57 -22.48 -9.79 -16.90
CA THR A 57 -21.69 -9.11 -15.87
C THR A 57 -21.57 -7.64 -16.16
N LYS A 58 -21.53 -6.83 -15.08
CA LYS A 58 -21.16 -5.42 -15.12
C LYS A 58 -19.90 -5.18 -14.29
N ILE A 59 -19.09 -6.22 -14.09
CA ILE A 59 -17.89 -6.18 -13.26
C ILE A 59 -16.69 -6.51 -14.11
N GLY A 60 -15.61 -5.75 -13.97
CA GLY A 60 -14.31 -6.01 -14.55
C GLY A 60 -13.18 -5.76 -13.55
N ILE A 61 -12.05 -6.42 -13.76
CA ILE A 61 -10.85 -6.26 -12.93
C ILE A 61 -9.68 -5.88 -13.84
N ASN A 62 -9.14 -4.68 -13.71
CA ASN A 62 -7.89 -4.29 -14.36
C ASN A 62 -6.73 -4.74 -13.49
N ALA A 63 -5.98 -5.76 -13.95
CA ALA A 63 -5.02 -6.50 -13.15
C ALA A 63 -3.60 -6.53 -13.70
N ASP A 64 -3.20 -5.56 -14.49
CA ASP A 64 -1.78 -5.40 -14.88
C ASP A 64 -0.89 -5.27 -13.64
N ILE A 65 0.35 -5.72 -13.75
CA ILE A 65 1.33 -5.66 -12.65
C ILE A 65 1.53 -4.22 -12.16
N THR A 66 2.01 -4.10 -10.92
CA THR A 66 2.25 -2.80 -10.28
C THR A 66 3.31 -2.00 -11.03
N GLY A 67 3.10 -0.70 -11.18
CA GLY A 67 4.04 0.22 -11.84
C GLY A 67 3.84 0.38 -13.35
N TYR A 68 2.96 -0.39 -13.97
CA TYR A 68 2.76 -0.35 -15.43
C TYR A 68 1.57 0.50 -15.90
N GLY A 69 1.12 1.42 -15.05
CA GLY A 69 0.20 2.49 -15.45
C GLY A 69 -1.26 2.09 -15.52
N LYS A 70 -1.75 1.16 -14.69
CA LYS A 70 -3.18 0.81 -14.58
C LYS A 70 -4.10 2.03 -14.45
N THR A 71 -3.69 3.01 -13.63
CA THR A 71 -4.42 4.28 -13.45
C THR A 71 -4.61 5.00 -14.79
N LEU A 72 -3.54 5.07 -15.58
CA LEU A 72 -3.56 5.76 -16.87
C LEU A 72 -4.42 5.01 -17.90
N SER A 73 -4.42 3.65 -17.87
CA SER A 73 -5.31 2.84 -18.69
C SER A 73 -6.78 3.07 -18.33
N MET A 74 -7.11 3.18 -17.03
CA MET A 74 -8.48 3.51 -16.59
C MET A 74 -8.90 4.91 -17.01
N ILE A 75 -8.02 5.90 -16.93
CA ILE A 75 -8.27 7.26 -17.41
C ILE A 75 -8.45 7.26 -18.93
N GLY A 76 -7.69 6.46 -19.65
CA GLY A 76 -7.84 6.25 -21.08
C GLY A 76 -9.21 5.68 -21.47
N LEU A 77 -9.71 4.70 -20.70
CA LEU A 77 -11.07 4.16 -20.86
C LEU A 77 -12.14 5.24 -20.67
N ILE A 78 -12.00 6.07 -19.64
CA ILE A 78 -12.91 7.18 -19.37
C ILE A 78 -12.88 8.20 -20.51
N ALA A 79 -11.70 8.59 -20.97
CA ALA A 79 -11.55 9.61 -22.01
C ALA A 79 -12.09 9.16 -23.37
N ARG A 80 -11.99 7.88 -23.71
CA ARG A 80 -12.54 7.32 -24.95
C ARG A 80 -14.05 7.16 -24.91
N ASP A 81 -14.59 6.92 -23.76
CA ASP A 81 -16.02 6.92 -23.42
C ASP A 81 -16.93 6.15 -24.41
N LYS A 82 -16.60 4.87 -24.68
CA LYS A 82 -17.34 4.03 -25.62
C LYS A 82 -18.53 3.28 -25.03
N MET A 83 -18.73 3.35 -23.71
CA MET A 83 -19.86 2.70 -23.03
C MET A 83 -21.17 3.42 -23.38
N ALA A 84 -22.19 2.66 -23.80
CA ALA A 84 -23.52 3.18 -24.06
C ALA A 84 -24.20 3.66 -22.77
N TRP A 85 -24.38 4.97 -22.59
CA TRP A 85 -24.93 5.57 -21.38
C TRP A 85 -25.74 6.82 -21.74
N ASP A 86 -27.04 6.63 -22.00
CA ASP A 86 -27.93 7.72 -22.37
C ASP A 86 -28.53 8.37 -21.11
N LEU A 87 -28.26 9.67 -20.93
CA LEU A 87 -28.71 10.43 -19.75
C LEU A 87 -30.21 10.74 -19.79
N ASN A 88 -30.87 10.61 -20.94
CA ASN A 88 -32.31 10.87 -21.07
C ASN A 88 -33.19 9.73 -20.54
N PHE A 89 -32.60 8.56 -20.28
CA PHE A 89 -33.32 7.40 -19.77
C PHE A 89 -32.82 7.02 -18.36
N PRO A 90 -33.72 6.66 -17.44
CA PRO A 90 -33.32 6.24 -16.13
C PRO A 90 -32.50 4.93 -16.18
N PHE A 91 -31.62 4.76 -15.22
CA PHE A 91 -31.01 3.45 -14.94
C PHE A 91 -32.03 2.61 -14.18
N VAL A 92 -32.31 1.41 -14.69
CA VAL A 92 -33.28 0.49 -14.09
C VAL A 92 -32.53 -0.67 -13.46
N PHE A 93 -32.72 -0.84 -12.16
CA PHE A 93 -32.25 -2.01 -11.43
C PHE A 93 -33.45 -2.91 -11.11
N GLU A 94 -33.39 -4.15 -11.57
CA GLU A 94 -34.46 -5.11 -11.41
C GLU A 94 -33.96 -6.30 -10.61
N THR A 95 -34.70 -6.64 -9.56
CA THR A 95 -34.49 -7.89 -8.80
C THR A 95 -35.66 -8.81 -9.03
N VAL A 96 -35.40 -10.02 -9.45
CA VAL A 96 -36.42 -11.05 -9.70
C VAL A 96 -36.29 -12.14 -8.65
N THR A 97 -37.34 -12.32 -7.85
CA THR A 97 -37.41 -13.38 -6.86
C THR A 97 -38.45 -14.42 -7.31
N PRO A 98 -38.02 -15.65 -7.62
CA PRO A 98 -38.94 -16.72 -8.01
C PRO A 98 -39.66 -17.29 -6.78
N GLU A 99 -40.97 -17.51 -6.93
CA GLU A 99 -41.81 -18.18 -5.93
C GLU A 99 -42.57 -19.37 -6.57
N ALA A 100 -43.19 -20.18 -5.71
CA ALA A 100 -44.03 -21.28 -6.14
C ALA A 100 -43.45 -22.15 -7.27
N LYS A 101 -42.18 -22.60 -7.11
CA LYS A 101 -41.42 -23.38 -8.10
C LYS A 101 -41.39 -22.71 -9.49
N PHE A 102 -41.06 -21.42 -9.48
CA PHE A 102 -40.94 -20.57 -10.70
C PHE A 102 -42.26 -20.25 -11.44
N ARG A 103 -43.42 -20.57 -10.87
CA ARG A 103 -44.71 -20.19 -11.45
C ARG A 103 -45.13 -18.77 -11.20
N ILE A 104 -44.57 -18.15 -10.13
CA ILE A 104 -44.76 -16.75 -9.77
C ILE A 104 -43.36 -16.11 -9.73
N LYS A 105 -43.26 -14.91 -10.24
CA LYS A 105 -42.02 -14.10 -10.19
C LYS A 105 -42.39 -12.74 -9.61
N ASN A 106 -41.71 -12.37 -8.52
CA ASN A 106 -41.80 -11.03 -7.94
C ASN A 106 -40.73 -10.16 -8.56
N TYR A 107 -41.12 -9.03 -9.12
CA TYR A 107 -40.22 -8.04 -9.69
C TYR A 107 -40.15 -6.83 -8.74
N LYS A 108 -38.96 -6.50 -8.27
CA LYS A 108 -38.69 -5.24 -7.60
C LYS A 108 -37.89 -4.37 -8.56
N ILE A 109 -38.48 -3.25 -8.94
CA ILE A 109 -37.87 -2.33 -9.92
C ILE A 109 -37.53 -1.04 -9.19
N GLN A 110 -36.28 -0.63 -9.30
CA GLN A 110 -35.77 0.65 -8.80
C GLN A 110 -35.26 1.46 -10.00
N ARG A 111 -35.51 2.76 -9.99
CA ARG A 111 -35.12 3.68 -11.04
C ARG A 111 -34.25 4.78 -10.47
N PHE A 112 -33.16 5.10 -11.17
CA PHE A 112 -32.19 6.10 -10.78
C PHE A 112 -31.91 7.03 -11.96
N ASP A 113 -31.69 8.30 -11.69
CA ASP A 113 -31.24 9.23 -12.69
C ASP A 113 -29.76 8.94 -13.03
N ARG A 114 -29.41 9.02 -14.30
CA ARG A 114 -28.03 8.71 -14.74
C ARG A 114 -27.14 9.92 -14.62
N LEU A 115 -25.97 9.72 -13.96
CA LEU A 115 -24.87 10.68 -13.99
C LEU A 115 -23.91 10.37 -15.15
N LYS A 116 -23.37 11.39 -15.80
CA LYS A 116 -22.26 11.21 -16.75
C LYS A 116 -20.95 10.87 -16.05
N THR A 117 -20.89 11.11 -14.76
CA THR A 117 -19.72 11.10 -13.90
C THR A 117 -19.24 9.67 -13.58
N ASN A 118 -17.94 9.48 -13.65
CA ASN A 118 -17.27 8.27 -13.16
C ASN A 118 -16.81 8.48 -11.71
N LEU A 119 -17.18 7.59 -10.80
CA LEU A 119 -16.76 7.65 -9.40
C LEU A 119 -15.51 6.81 -9.19
N VAL A 120 -14.47 7.41 -8.63
CA VAL A 120 -13.19 6.74 -8.32
C VAL A 120 -12.99 6.73 -6.81
N LEU A 121 -12.96 5.53 -6.23
CA LEU A 121 -12.71 5.30 -4.81
C LEU A 121 -11.25 4.88 -4.63
N VAL A 122 -10.49 5.68 -3.88
CA VAL A 122 -9.05 5.47 -3.68
C VAL A 122 -8.63 5.76 -2.24
N SER A 123 -7.52 5.18 -1.79
CA SER A 123 -6.90 5.56 -0.51
C SER A 123 -6.35 6.99 -0.55
N ASN A 124 -6.27 7.65 0.61
CA ASN A 124 -5.73 9.00 0.72
C ASN A 124 -4.32 9.13 0.10
N ASN A 125 -3.51 8.06 0.20
CA ASN A 125 -2.11 8.09 -0.25
C ASN A 125 -1.95 8.16 -1.77
N ILE A 126 -2.95 7.69 -2.54
CA ILE A 126 -2.88 7.65 -4.01
C ILE A 126 -3.79 8.67 -4.71
N VAL A 127 -4.51 9.49 -3.95
CA VAL A 127 -5.34 10.59 -4.53
C VAL A 127 -4.50 11.50 -5.42
N ASN A 128 -3.34 11.93 -4.94
CA ASN A 128 -2.46 12.83 -5.71
C ASN A 128 -1.93 12.16 -6.98
N GLN A 129 -1.70 10.84 -6.96
CA GLN A 129 -1.34 10.08 -8.16
C GLN A 129 -2.46 10.16 -9.21
N TRP A 130 -3.71 9.91 -8.82
CA TRP A 130 -4.86 10.01 -9.72
C TRP A 130 -5.03 11.43 -10.27
N ILE A 131 -4.88 12.46 -9.44
CA ILE A 131 -4.94 13.87 -9.85
C ILE A 131 -3.83 14.17 -10.87
N THR A 132 -2.61 13.73 -10.61
CA THR A 132 -1.47 13.92 -11.51
C THR A 132 -1.70 13.24 -12.85
N GLU A 133 -2.26 12.03 -12.87
CA GLU A 133 -2.56 11.33 -14.12
C GLU A 133 -3.73 11.98 -14.87
N LEU A 134 -4.78 12.43 -14.17
CA LEU A 134 -5.91 13.15 -14.76
C LEU A 134 -5.48 14.50 -15.37
N SER A 135 -4.54 15.20 -14.76
CA SER A 135 -4.02 16.48 -15.28
C SER A 135 -3.32 16.35 -16.65
N LYS A 136 -2.98 15.13 -17.06
CA LYS A 136 -2.46 14.84 -18.40
C LYS A 136 -3.54 14.76 -19.49
N THR A 137 -4.79 15.00 -19.12
CA THR A 137 -5.96 14.94 -20.00
C THR A 137 -6.80 16.21 -19.88
N LYS A 138 -7.84 16.34 -20.73
CA LYS A 138 -8.84 17.41 -20.61
C LYS A 138 -10.06 17.01 -19.78
N LEU A 139 -10.06 15.83 -19.14
CA LEU A 139 -11.15 15.41 -18.29
C LEU A 139 -11.31 16.35 -17.09
N THR A 140 -12.53 16.77 -16.85
CA THR A 140 -12.88 17.54 -15.67
C THR A 140 -12.97 16.61 -14.46
N TYR A 141 -12.37 17.01 -13.33
CA TYR A 141 -12.41 16.17 -12.14
C TYR A 141 -12.60 16.99 -10.87
N ARG A 142 -13.14 16.33 -9.85
CA ARG A 142 -13.26 16.84 -8.48
C ARG A 142 -12.76 15.79 -7.48
N SER A 143 -11.99 16.21 -6.50
CA SER A 143 -11.55 15.36 -5.39
C SER A 143 -12.28 15.70 -4.11
N ILE A 144 -12.76 14.68 -3.38
CA ILE A 144 -13.47 14.77 -2.12
C ILE A 144 -12.64 14.03 -1.07
N VAL A 145 -11.70 14.74 -0.43
CA VAL A 145 -10.70 14.17 0.48
C VAL A 145 -10.89 14.61 1.92
N ASN A 146 -11.63 15.69 2.15
CA ASN A 146 -11.94 16.20 3.48
C ASN A 146 -13.42 16.67 3.55
N ARG A 147 -13.91 16.95 4.79
CA ARG A 147 -15.31 17.34 4.99
C ARG A 147 -15.68 18.67 4.32
N LYS A 148 -14.73 19.58 4.19
CA LYS A 148 -14.95 20.89 3.57
C LYS A 148 -15.22 20.76 2.06
N ASP A 149 -14.62 19.77 1.41
CA ASP A 149 -14.86 19.50 -0.01
C ASP A 149 -16.31 19.08 -0.26
N PHE A 150 -16.99 18.59 0.79
CA PHE A 150 -18.39 18.18 0.75
C PHE A 150 -19.39 19.32 1.01
N GLU A 151 -18.95 20.39 1.67
CA GLU A 151 -19.81 21.51 2.09
C GLU A 151 -19.97 22.61 1.03
N SER A 152 -19.06 22.69 0.06
CA SER A 152 -19.22 23.56 -1.09
C SER A 152 -20.31 23.01 -2.02
N ASP A 153 -21.20 23.85 -2.58
CA ASP A 153 -22.27 23.46 -3.50
C ASP A 153 -21.79 22.41 -4.50
N MET A 154 -22.15 21.16 -4.20
CA MET A 154 -21.59 20.01 -4.90
C MET A 154 -22.44 19.66 -6.10
N GLU A 155 -22.24 20.37 -7.20
CA GLU A 155 -22.73 19.91 -8.49
C GLU A 155 -21.71 18.94 -9.10
N ILE A 156 -21.82 17.64 -8.76
CA ILE A 156 -20.96 16.60 -9.35
C ILE A 156 -21.33 16.31 -10.81
N HIS A 157 -22.49 16.75 -11.26
CA HIS A 157 -22.99 16.54 -12.62
C HIS A 157 -22.07 17.12 -13.70
N ASP A 158 -21.26 18.12 -13.36
CA ASP A 158 -20.40 18.82 -14.31
C ASP A 158 -19.05 18.14 -14.52
N TYR A 159 -18.70 17.18 -13.64
CA TYR A 159 -17.39 16.52 -13.68
C TYR A 159 -17.46 15.18 -14.40
N ASP A 160 -16.41 14.88 -15.17
CA ASP A 160 -16.23 13.58 -15.80
C ASP A 160 -15.79 12.53 -14.77
N VAL A 161 -15.01 12.98 -13.75
CA VAL A 161 -14.46 12.11 -12.70
C VAL A 161 -14.65 12.75 -11.32
N VAL A 162 -15.18 11.99 -10.38
CA VAL A 162 -15.18 12.34 -8.95
C VAL A 162 -14.30 11.33 -8.20
N ILE A 163 -13.29 11.83 -7.52
CA ILE A 163 -12.41 11.02 -6.66
C ILE A 163 -12.90 11.14 -5.22
N VAL A 164 -13.09 10.01 -4.54
CA VAL A 164 -13.51 9.98 -3.15
C VAL A 164 -12.63 9.07 -2.31
N VAL A 165 -12.39 9.46 -1.05
CA VAL A 165 -11.66 8.65 -0.08
C VAL A 165 -12.60 7.80 0.77
N PRO A 166 -12.14 6.66 1.35
CA PRO A 166 -12.98 5.72 2.09
C PRO A 166 -13.80 6.36 3.22
N SER A 167 -13.24 7.34 3.92
CA SER A 167 -13.92 8.02 5.05
C SER A 167 -15.11 8.87 4.65
N LEU A 168 -15.20 9.27 3.38
CA LEU A 168 -16.28 10.12 2.85
C LEU A 168 -17.21 9.39 1.88
N TYR A 169 -16.86 8.15 1.51
CA TYR A 169 -17.61 7.34 0.54
C TYR A 169 -19.09 7.20 0.92
N ASN A 170 -19.40 6.66 2.10
CA ASN A 170 -20.80 6.43 2.51
C ASN A 170 -21.61 7.73 2.51
N ARG A 171 -21.00 8.84 2.97
CA ARG A 171 -21.67 10.14 2.97
C ARG A 171 -21.99 10.61 1.55
N LEU A 172 -21.06 10.40 0.61
CA LEU A 172 -21.26 10.74 -0.80
C LEU A 172 -22.40 9.91 -1.41
N ILE A 173 -22.36 8.60 -1.21
CA ILE A 173 -23.38 7.70 -1.79
C ILE A 173 -24.76 7.98 -1.21
N HIS A 174 -24.85 8.23 0.11
CA HIS A 174 -26.10 8.62 0.75
C HIS A 174 -26.67 9.91 0.15
N HIS A 175 -25.83 10.92 -0.10
CA HIS A 175 -26.26 12.19 -0.70
C HIS A 175 -26.77 12.01 -2.13
N TYR A 176 -26.17 11.13 -2.92
CA TYR A 176 -26.54 10.83 -4.30
C TYR A 176 -27.29 9.49 -4.46
N SER A 177 -28.07 9.10 -3.47
CA SER A 177 -28.78 7.80 -3.43
C SER A 177 -29.86 7.64 -4.53
N GLY A 178 -30.31 8.73 -5.14
CA GLY A 178 -31.24 8.73 -6.28
C GLY A 178 -30.58 8.57 -7.65
N TYR A 179 -29.26 8.47 -7.71
CA TYR A 179 -28.49 8.49 -8.94
C TYR A 179 -27.75 7.18 -9.19
N ALA A 180 -27.56 6.85 -10.47
CA ALA A 180 -26.66 5.82 -10.94
C ALA A 180 -25.45 6.45 -11.62
N TRP A 181 -24.27 6.03 -11.23
CA TRP A 181 -22.99 6.50 -11.77
C TRP A 181 -22.72 5.84 -13.12
N LYS A 182 -21.99 6.50 -14.00
CA LYS A 182 -21.58 5.88 -15.26
C LYS A 182 -20.68 4.68 -15.01
N ARG A 183 -19.58 4.89 -14.28
CA ARG A 183 -18.69 3.83 -13.79
C ARG A 183 -18.39 4.03 -12.33
N PHE A 184 -18.21 2.93 -11.62
CA PHE A 184 -17.58 2.90 -10.31
C PHE A 184 -16.22 2.21 -10.44
N ILE A 185 -15.16 2.93 -10.06
CA ILE A 185 -13.79 2.46 -10.13
C ILE A 185 -13.24 2.41 -8.70
N PHE A 186 -12.84 1.23 -8.25
CA PHE A 186 -12.29 1.03 -6.93
C PHE A 186 -10.84 0.55 -7.03
N ASP A 187 -9.91 1.42 -6.66
CA ASP A 187 -8.49 1.15 -6.74
C ASP A 187 -7.99 0.50 -5.45
N GLU A 188 -7.28 -0.62 -5.59
CA GLU A 188 -6.77 -1.50 -4.53
C GLU A 188 -7.83 -1.94 -3.50
N PRO A 189 -8.95 -2.54 -3.93
CA PRO A 189 -10.05 -2.96 -3.06
C PRO A 189 -9.66 -4.02 -2.03
N GLY A 190 -8.61 -4.80 -2.29
CA GLY A 190 -8.10 -5.82 -1.37
C GLY A 190 -7.45 -5.27 -0.10
N PHE A 191 -7.07 -3.99 -0.09
CA PHE A 191 -6.39 -3.33 1.03
C PHE A 191 -7.23 -2.27 1.73
N LEU A 192 -8.34 -1.86 1.13
CA LEU A 192 -9.21 -0.83 1.67
C LEU A 192 -10.45 -1.44 2.34
N LYS A 193 -10.69 -1.02 3.58
CA LYS A 193 -11.87 -1.43 4.35
C LYS A 193 -12.78 -0.23 4.60
N ILE A 194 -14.01 -0.32 4.12
CA ILE A 194 -15.06 0.66 4.40
C ILE A 194 -16.10 -0.03 5.29
N SER A 195 -16.28 0.48 6.50
CA SER A 195 -17.27 -0.06 7.42
C SER A 195 -18.68 0.23 6.89
N ASN A 196 -19.53 -0.80 6.82
CA ASN A 196 -20.90 -0.70 6.33
C ASN A 196 -20.96 0.05 4.97
N MET A 197 -20.11 -0.38 4.01
CA MET A 197 -20.05 0.24 2.70
C MET A 197 -21.42 0.24 2.05
N GLU A 198 -21.95 1.44 1.79
CA GLU A 198 -23.26 1.63 1.18
C GLU A 198 -23.25 1.15 -0.28
N GLU A 199 -24.38 0.56 -0.69
CA GLU A 199 -24.60 0.14 -2.06
C GLU A 199 -24.71 1.35 -2.98
N LEU A 200 -24.03 1.30 -4.12
CA LEU A 200 -24.19 2.26 -5.20
C LEU A 200 -24.61 1.54 -6.49
N TYR A 201 -25.27 2.26 -7.36
CA TYR A 201 -25.65 1.79 -8.68
C TYR A 201 -24.78 2.43 -9.74
N ALA A 202 -24.22 1.60 -10.62
CA ALA A 202 -23.38 2.06 -11.73
C ALA A 202 -23.64 1.25 -13.00
N GLY A 203 -23.33 1.85 -14.13
CA GLY A 203 -23.37 1.15 -15.41
C GLY A 203 -22.36 0.04 -15.49
N PHE A 204 -21.16 0.25 -14.93
CA PHE A 204 -20.10 -0.74 -14.83
C PHE A 204 -19.23 -0.54 -13.60
N TYR A 205 -18.70 -1.62 -13.02
CA TYR A 205 -17.87 -1.65 -11.81
C TYR A 205 -16.46 -2.15 -12.15
N TRP A 206 -15.48 -1.28 -12.04
CA TRP A 206 -14.08 -1.63 -12.25
C TRP A 206 -13.32 -1.74 -10.94
N PHE A 207 -12.63 -2.84 -10.76
CA PHE A 207 -11.68 -3.04 -9.67
C PHE A 207 -10.26 -3.00 -10.24
N VAL A 208 -9.42 -2.15 -9.68
CA VAL A 208 -8.04 -1.96 -10.14
C VAL A 208 -7.10 -2.52 -9.09
N THR A 209 -6.38 -3.59 -9.40
CA THR A 209 -5.42 -4.20 -8.48
C THR A 209 -4.47 -5.15 -9.20
N ALA A 210 -3.21 -5.19 -8.80
CA ALA A 210 -2.26 -6.19 -9.28
C ALA A 210 -2.46 -7.58 -8.63
N THR A 211 -3.32 -7.68 -7.61
CA THR A 211 -3.57 -8.91 -6.83
C THR A 211 -5.05 -9.26 -6.76
N PRO A 212 -5.67 -9.70 -7.86
CA PRO A 212 -7.11 -10.00 -7.91
C PRO A 212 -7.57 -11.00 -6.83
N HIS A 213 -6.71 -11.96 -6.47
CA HIS A 213 -7.00 -12.93 -5.40
C HIS A 213 -7.20 -12.27 -4.02
N ALA A 214 -6.58 -11.10 -3.79
CA ALA A 214 -6.74 -10.39 -2.53
C ALA A 214 -8.18 -9.90 -2.34
N ILE A 215 -8.88 -9.51 -3.41
CA ILE A 215 -10.30 -9.12 -3.37
C ILE A 215 -11.11 -10.31 -2.83
N TYR A 216 -10.94 -11.47 -3.43
CA TYR A 216 -11.69 -12.66 -3.05
C TYR A 216 -11.40 -13.10 -1.60
N SER A 217 -10.14 -13.20 -1.21
CA SER A 217 -9.76 -13.61 0.14
C SER A 217 -10.25 -12.62 1.20
N HIS A 218 -10.25 -11.32 0.88
CA HIS A 218 -10.72 -10.27 1.78
C HIS A 218 -12.23 -10.35 2.04
N TYR A 219 -13.04 -10.54 0.99
CA TYR A 219 -14.50 -10.52 1.10
C TYR A 219 -15.13 -11.90 1.37
N LYS A 220 -14.41 -13.01 1.20
CA LYS A 220 -14.88 -14.36 1.54
C LYS A 220 -14.93 -14.62 3.05
N ASN A 221 -14.10 -13.97 3.84
CA ASN A 221 -14.06 -14.20 5.29
C ASN A 221 -15.37 -13.76 5.95
N ARG A 222 -16.05 -14.71 6.60
CA ARG A 222 -17.38 -14.57 7.23
C ARG A 222 -17.45 -13.51 8.35
N SER A 223 -16.33 -12.97 8.80
CA SER A 223 -16.28 -11.91 9.83
C SER A 223 -16.74 -10.55 9.35
N HIS A 224 -16.83 -10.31 8.05
CA HIS A 224 -17.42 -9.10 7.50
C HIS A 224 -18.94 -9.31 7.40
N LYS A 225 -19.69 -8.62 8.26
CA LYS A 225 -21.16 -8.52 8.15
C LYS A 225 -21.48 -8.01 6.73
N SER A 226 -22.59 -8.50 6.17
CA SER A 226 -23.15 -8.14 4.87
C SER A 226 -22.78 -6.72 4.42
N GLY A 227 -22.26 -6.57 3.25
CA GLY A 227 -21.95 -5.29 2.66
C GLY A 227 -21.88 -5.41 1.16
N PHE A 228 -22.12 -4.32 0.46
CA PHE A 228 -22.16 -4.20 -0.99
C PHE A 228 -21.06 -5.01 -1.72
N MET A 229 -19.80 -4.92 -1.29
CA MET A 229 -18.71 -5.68 -1.90
C MET A 229 -18.85 -7.19 -1.74
N LYS A 230 -19.39 -7.66 -0.61
CA LYS A 230 -19.64 -9.09 -0.40
C LYS A 230 -20.73 -9.59 -1.35
N ASP A 231 -21.75 -8.80 -1.56
CA ASP A 231 -22.88 -9.16 -2.43
C ASP A 231 -22.44 -9.18 -3.90
N LEU A 232 -21.59 -8.24 -4.32
CA LEU A 232 -20.98 -8.24 -5.65
C LEU A 232 -20.19 -9.52 -5.94
N PHE A 233 -19.46 -10.05 -4.95
CA PHE A 233 -18.58 -11.21 -5.08
C PHE A 233 -19.14 -12.50 -4.45
N ALA A 234 -20.33 -12.47 -3.86
CA ALA A 234 -20.96 -13.64 -3.23
C ALA A 234 -21.43 -14.72 -4.24
N CYS A 235 -21.39 -14.42 -5.50
CA CYS A 235 -21.82 -15.34 -6.55
C CYS A 235 -20.83 -16.51 -6.70
N ASN A 236 -21.15 -17.63 -6.04
CA ASN A 236 -20.77 -18.97 -6.43
C ASN A 236 -19.44 -19.57 -5.98
N ASN A 237 -19.47 -20.91 -5.82
CA ASN A 237 -18.35 -21.81 -5.62
C ASN A 237 -17.32 -21.76 -6.78
N ASP A 238 -17.66 -21.17 -7.93
CA ASP A 238 -16.84 -21.02 -9.13
C ASP A 238 -16.30 -19.58 -9.35
N PHE A 239 -16.14 -18.80 -8.29
CA PHE A 239 -15.62 -17.42 -8.41
C PHE A 239 -14.29 -17.35 -9.19
N ILE A 240 -13.43 -18.35 -9.08
CA ILE A 240 -12.16 -18.39 -9.81
C ILE A 240 -12.43 -18.42 -11.32
N LYS A 241 -13.31 -19.30 -11.79
CA LYS A 241 -13.69 -19.38 -13.22
C LYS A 241 -14.41 -18.12 -13.71
N PHE A 242 -15.21 -17.50 -12.84
CA PHE A 242 -15.84 -16.23 -13.14
C PHE A 242 -14.80 -15.11 -13.30
N CYS A 243 -13.83 -15.02 -12.38
CA CYS A 243 -12.75 -14.05 -12.48
C CYS A 243 -11.89 -14.21 -13.73
N GLU A 244 -11.69 -15.44 -14.22
CA GLU A 244 -10.92 -15.68 -15.45
C GLU A 244 -11.48 -14.91 -16.65
N ASN A 245 -12.78 -14.65 -16.70
CA ASN A 245 -13.45 -13.98 -17.81
C ASN A 245 -13.64 -12.47 -17.62
N ILE A 246 -13.42 -11.94 -16.41
CA ILE A 246 -13.59 -10.51 -16.10
C ILE A 246 -12.26 -9.81 -15.79
N VAL A 247 -11.14 -10.55 -15.75
CA VAL A 247 -9.81 -10.00 -15.51
C VAL A 247 -9.20 -9.54 -16.82
N VAL A 248 -8.86 -8.26 -16.88
CA VAL A 248 -8.08 -7.65 -17.96
C VAL A 248 -6.65 -7.51 -17.45
N ALA A 249 -5.74 -8.31 -18.01
CA ALA A 249 -4.32 -8.27 -17.71
C ALA A 249 -3.51 -8.60 -18.96
N ASN A 250 -2.39 -7.95 -19.13
CA ASN A 250 -1.46 -8.22 -20.21
C ASN A 250 -0.41 -9.26 -19.80
N ASP A 251 0.11 -9.98 -20.79
CA ASP A 251 1.24 -10.87 -20.57
C ASP A 251 2.47 -10.08 -20.13
N PRO A 252 3.23 -10.53 -19.10
CA PRO A 252 4.40 -9.82 -18.61
C PRO A 252 5.48 -9.57 -19.66
N ASP A 253 5.65 -10.48 -20.61
CA ASP A 253 6.67 -10.30 -21.68
C ASP A 253 6.19 -9.29 -22.72
N PHE A 254 4.89 -9.25 -23.00
CA PHE A 254 4.31 -8.17 -23.81
C PHE A 254 4.47 -6.80 -23.15
N ILE A 255 4.20 -6.69 -21.85
CA ILE A 255 4.41 -5.44 -21.12
C ILE A 255 5.86 -4.99 -21.23
N LYS A 256 6.82 -5.89 -21.00
CA LYS A 256 8.27 -5.58 -21.12
C LYS A 256 8.67 -5.14 -22.52
N SER A 257 8.04 -5.69 -23.55
CA SER A 257 8.33 -5.31 -24.95
C SER A 257 7.73 -3.97 -25.35
N SER A 258 6.70 -3.50 -24.64
CA SER A 258 5.98 -2.26 -24.96
C SER A 258 6.71 -0.99 -24.53
N PHE A 259 7.66 -1.09 -23.59
CA PHE A 259 8.53 0.01 -23.20
C PHE A 259 9.82 -0.50 -22.54
N GLU A 260 10.89 0.28 -22.64
CA GLU A 260 12.16 -0.05 -22.04
C GLU A 260 12.19 0.41 -20.57
N MET A 261 12.41 -0.55 -19.65
CA MET A 261 12.56 -0.23 -18.24
C MET A 261 13.89 0.45 -17.98
N PRO A 262 13.93 1.51 -17.17
CA PRO A 262 15.19 2.07 -16.72
C PRO A 262 16.03 1.02 -15.99
N THR A 263 17.35 1.09 -16.17
CA THR A 263 18.28 0.20 -15.49
C THR A 263 18.13 0.35 -13.98
N THR A 264 17.85 -0.76 -13.29
CA THR A 264 17.72 -0.77 -11.84
C THR A 264 19.11 -0.72 -11.20
N HIS A 265 19.38 0.32 -10.45
CA HIS A 265 20.59 0.43 -9.63
C HIS A 265 20.25 0.07 -8.19
N HIS A 266 20.88 -0.99 -7.67
CA HIS A 266 20.72 -1.38 -6.28
C HIS A 266 21.84 -0.77 -5.44
N PHE A 267 21.48 0.11 -4.51
CA PHE A 267 22.40 0.65 -3.51
C PHE A 267 22.15 -0.06 -2.20
N HIS A 268 23.13 -0.83 -1.73
CA HIS A 268 23.08 -1.48 -0.43
C HIS A 268 23.75 -0.58 0.61
N TYR A 269 22.97 0.02 1.48
CA TYR A 269 23.48 0.80 2.61
C TYR A 269 23.42 -0.05 3.87
N GLN A 270 24.56 -0.25 4.51
CA GLN A 270 24.63 -0.90 5.80
C GLN A 270 24.47 0.21 6.87
N CYS A 271 23.30 0.31 7.45
CA CYS A 271 23.00 1.29 8.50
C CYS A 271 23.25 0.67 9.86
N PHE A 272 24.13 1.28 10.65
CA PHE A 272 24.38 0.91 12.03
C PHE A 272 23.64 1.87 12.97
N GLN A 273 23.07 1.34 14.06
CA GLN A 273 22.55 2.23 15.10
C GLN A 273 23.72 2.96 15.76
N PRO A 274 23.63 4.29 15.98
CA PRO A 274 24.73 5.09 16.54
C PRO A 274 25.24 4.54 17.89
N MET A 275 24.32 4.02 18.70
CA MET A 275 24.65 3.44 20.00
C MET A 275 25.64 2.25 19.91
N TYR A 276 25.71 1.53 18.81
CA TYR A 276 26.67 0.45 18.67
C TYR A 276 28.10 0.96 18.51
N ASN A 277 28.32 2.04 17.75
CA ASN A 277 29.64 2.64 17.62
C ASN A 277 30.13 3.24 18.95
N VAL A 278 29.22 3.81 19.74
CA VAL A 278 29.55 4.34 21.07
C VAL A 278 30.02 3.23 22.01
N VAL A 279 29.40 2.06 21.96
CA VAL A 279 29.69 0.96 22.88
C VAL A 279 30.85 0.07 22.45
N LEU A 280 31.28 0.09 21.17
CA LEU A 280 32.40 -0.72 20.68
C LEU A 280 33.70 -0.51 21.48
N ASN A 281 33.96 0.70 21.94
CA ASN A 281 35.14 1.04 22.73
C ASN A 281 35.07 0.58 24.20
N PHE A 282 33.94 0.11 24.68
CA PHE A 282 33.69 -0.31 26.06
C PHE A 282 33.55 -1.82 26.25
N VAL A 283 33.66 -2.59 25.17
CA VAL A 283 33.53 -4.05 25.15
C VAL A 283 34.84 -4.73 24.76
N SER A 284 34.93 -6.03 25.00
CA SER A 284 36.09 -6.82 24.55
C SER A 284 36.11 -6.91 23.02
N SER A 285 37.30 -7.18 22.46
CA SER A 285 37.46 -7.33 21.00
C SER A 285 36.53 -8.40 20.40
N SER A 286 36.28 -9.50 21.14
CA SER A 286 35.37 -10.56 20.72
C SER A 286 33.91 -10.07 20.63
N ILE A 287 33.45 -9.29 21.62
CA ILE A 287 32.11 -8.68 21.63
C ILE A 287 32.00 -7.60 20.53
N ALA A 288 33.05 -6.78 20.38
CA ALA A 288 33.11 -5.77 19.32
C ALA A 288 32.99 -6.42 17.92
N THR A 289 33.66 -7.56 17.69
CA THR A 289 33.56 -8.33 16.45
C THR A 289 32.13 -8.86 16.23
N MET A 290 31.47 -9.38 17.26
CA MET A 290 30.07 -9.83 17.17
C MET A 290 29.13 -8.69 16.79
N ILE A 291 29.27 -7.52 17.43
CA ILE A 291 28.47 -6.33 17.16
C ILE A 291 28.71 -5.85 15.71
N SER A 292 29.97 -5.77 15.29
CA SER A 292 30.35 -5.35 13.92
C SER A 292 29.87 -6.32 12.84
N ALA A 293 29.75 -7.62 13.18
CA ALA A 293 29.18 -8.64 12.29
C ALA A 293 27.63 -8.65 12.30
N GLY A 294 26.97 -7.74 13.02
CA GLY A 294 25.51 -7.70 13.14
C GLY A 294 24.90 -8.73 14.09
N ASN A 295 25.71 -9.54 14.76
CA ASN A 295 25.25 -10.54 15.74
C ASN A 295 25.05 -9.91 17.13
N ILE A 296 24.08 -8.99 17.20
CA ILE A 296 23.78 -8.22 18.41
C ILE A 296 23.23 -9.13 19.52
N GLU A 297 22.34 -10.07 19.17
CA GLU A 297 21.80 -11.04 20.15
C GLU A 297 22.89 -11.88 20.77
N GLY A 298 23.81 -12.39 19.96
CA GLY A 298 24.95 -13.15 20.42
C GLY A 298 25.85 -12.35 21.36
N ALA A 299 26.12 -11.06 21.04
CA ALA A 299 26.89 -10.16 21.89
C ALA A 299 26.20 -9.90 23.24
N ILE A 300 24.89 -9.66 23.24
CA ILE A 300 24.06 -9.45 24.43
C ILE A 300 24.13 -10.71 25.34
N MET A 301 23.92 -11.89 24.76
CA MET A 301 23.97 -13.15 25.51
C MET A 301 25.36 -13.44 26.07
N ALA A 302 26.43 -13.16 25.32
CA ALA A 302 27.81 -13.35 25.78
C ALA A 302 28.16 -12.43 26.96
N MET A 303 27.47 -11.31 27.12
CA MET A 303 27.59 -10.39 28.27
C MET A 303 26.59 -10.70 29.40
N GLY A 304 25.84 -11.79 29.33
CA GLY A 304 24.88 -12.20 30.36
C GLY A 304 23.51 -11.51 30.27
N GLY A 305 23.17 -10.90 29.13
CA GLY A 305 21.85 -10.34 28.86
C GLY A 305 20.86 -11.36 28.30
N THR A 306 19.59 -10.95 28.10
CA THR A 306 18.54 -11.72 27.44
C THR A 306 18.28 -11.13 26.05
N LYS A 307 17.62 -11.88 25.14
CA LYS A 307 17.29 -11.44 23.77
C LYS A 307 16.52 -10.11 23.70
N SER A 308 15.76 -9.77 24.74
CA SER A 308 14.99 -8.52 24.84
C SER A 308 15.74 -7.38 25.52
N SER A 309 16.98 -7.59 25.95
CA SER A 309 17.76 -6.59 26.68
C SER A 309 18.32 -5.53 25.74
N ASN A 310 18.32 -4.27 26.19
CA ASN A 310 19.04 -3.21 25.52
C ASN A 310 20.56 -3.44 25.69
N ILE A 311 21.32 -3.41 24.59
CA ILE A 311 22.76 -3.68 24.61
C ILE A 311 23.53 -2.68 25.48
N VAL A 312 23.13 -1.42 25.52
CA VAL A 312 23.78 -0.39 26.36
C VAL A 312 23.59 -0.68 27.83
N ASP A 313 22.37 -1.07 28.22
CA ASP A 313 22.06 -1.46 29.60
C ASP A 313 22.82 -2.72 30.01
N VAL A 314 23.00 -3.66 29.10
CA VAL A 314 23.76 -4.89 29.34
C VAL A 314 25.24 -4.57 29.54
N ILE A 315 25.84 -3.73 28.71
CA ILE A 315 27.23 -3.30 28.83
C ILE A 315 27.44 -2.52 30.14
N LYS A 316 26.52 -1.59 30.44
CA LYS A 316 26.58 -0.82 31.68
C LYS A 316 26.52 -1.72 32.91
N ARG A 317 25.60 -2.69 32.94
CA ARG A 317 25.48 -3.69 34.01
C ARG A 317 26.73 -4.58 34.11
N HIS A 318 27.29 -4.97 32.98
CA HIS A 318 28.53 -5.75 32.96
C HIS A 318 29.71 -4.97 33.58
N LYS A 319 29.84 -3.67 33.23
CA LYS A 319 30.86 -2.79 33.86
C LYS A 319 30.61 -2.55 35.35
N GLN A 320 29.36 -2.36 35.76
CA GLN A 320 28.99 -2.26 37.16
C GLN A 320 29.33 -3.51 37.96
N ASN A 321 29.08 -4.69 37.41
CA ASN A 321 29.48 -5.96 38.05
C ASN A 321 31.00 -6.08 38.17
N GLN A 322 31.77 -5.67 37.15
CA GLN A 322 33.23 -5.61 37.22
C GLN A 322 33.70 -4.64 38.31
N LEU A 323 33.05 -3.50 38.48
CA LEU A 323 33.36 -2.53 39.52
C LEU A 323 33.08 -3.08 40.91
N ILE A 324 31.96 -3.78 41.10
CA ILE A 324 31.62 -4.45 42.36
C ILE A 324 32.69 -5.50 42.72
N GLU A 325 33.13 -6.29 41.73
CA GLU A 325 34.16 -7.31 41.95
C GLU A 325 35.52 -6.69 42.32
N ILE A 326 35.89 -5.56 41.70
CA ILE A 326 37.12 -4.83 42.04
C ILE A 326 37.03 -4.20 43.43
N ASN A 327 35.92 -3.60 43.80
CA ASN A 327 35.70 -3.05 45.13
C ASN A 327 35.85 -4.14 46.19
N ARG A 328 35.26 -5.34 45.97
CA ARG A 328 35.41 -6.47 46.87
C ARG A 328 36.86 -6.91 47.02
N LYS A 329 37.66 -6.94 45.94
CA LYS A 329 39.07 -7.26 46.00
C LYS A 329 39.89 -6.21 46.77
N ILE A 330 39.54 -4.94 46.61
CA ILE A 330 40.17 -3.86 47.37
C ILE A 330 39.85 -4.01 48.87
N ASP A 331 38.58 -4.28 49.23
CA ASP A 331 38.15 -4.47 50.61
C ASP A 331 38.83 -5.74 51.25
N ASP A 332 39.06 -6.80 50.45
CA ASP A 332 39.73 -8.01 50.90
C ASP A 332 41.27 -7.82 51.04
N GLU A 333 41.89 -6.82 50.36
CA GLU A 333 43.32 -6.52 50.35
C GLU A 333 43.74 -5.40 51.33
N ASP A 334 42.79 -4.64 51.88
CA ASP A 334 43.09 -3.53 52.84
C ASP A 334 43.82 -3.99 54.08
N ASP A 335 43.94 -5.31 54.34
CA ASP A 335 44.77 -5.92 55.41
C ASP A 335 46.26 -6.05 55.02
N HIS A 336 46.70 -5.82 53.74
CA HIS A 336 48.05 -6.11 53.26
C HIS A 336 48.73 -5.07 52.37
N GLY A 337 48.25 -3.82 52.38
CA GLY A 337 48.91 -2.71 51.61
C GLY A 337 48.38 -2.61 50.21
N GLY A 338 47.45 -1.67 49.99
CA GLY A 338 46.61 -1.50 48.79
C GLY A 338 47.38 -1.50 47.48
N ASP A 339 46.97 -2.33 46.54
CA ASP A 339 47.49 -2.40 45.17
C ASP A 339 47.02 -1.19 44.33
N ASP A 340 47.95 -0.25 44.04
CA ASP A 340 47.72 0.93 43.20
C ASP A 340 47.11 0.58 41.81
N THR A 341 47.29 -0.66 41.33
CA THR A 341 46.74 -1.15 40.07
C THR A 341 45.26 -1.40 40.15
N LEU A 342 44.71 -1.86 41.28
CA LEU A 342 43.29 -2.08 41.48
C LEU A 342 42.55 -0.74 41.59
N LEU A 343 43.12 0.24 42.27
CA LEU A 343 42.56 1.60 42.35
C LEU A 343 42.51 2.27 40.99
N LYS A 344 43.57 2.18 40.19
CA LYS A 344 43.58 2.69 38.81
C LYS A 344 42.52 2.02 37.95
N ARG A 345 42.31 0.72 38.08
CA ARG A 345 41.31 -0.03 37.35
C ARG A 345 39.89 0.33 37.80
N LYS A 346 39.66 0.60 39.07
CA LYS A 346 38.40 1.13 39.61
C LYS A 346 38.04 2.45 38.97
N HIS A 347 38.93 3.43 39.03
CA HIS A 347 38.72 4.75 38.42
C HIS A 347 38.46 4.65 36.92
N HIS A 348 39.20 3.82 36.21
CA HIS A 348 38.98 3.61 34.80
C HIS A 348 37.57 3.07 34.47
N LEU A 349 37.04 2.15 35.28
CA LEU A 349 35.66 1.62 35.11
C LEU A 349 34.60 2.66 35.46
N GLU A 350 34.81 3.46 36.49
CA GLU A 350 33.91 4.60 36.85
C GLU A 350 33.84 5.63 35.72
N ASP A 351 34.99 5.98 35.15
CA ASP A 351 35.07 6.89 34.00
C ASP A 351 34.38 6.31 32.77
N GLN A 352 34.56 5.01 32.49
CA GLN A 352 33.86 4.36 31.36
C GLN A 352 32.34 4.35 31.52
N ILE A 353 31.82 4.08 32.73
CA ILE A 353 30.37 4.12 32.99
C ILE A 353 29.84 5.52 32.80
N LYS A 354 30.52 6.55 33.29
CA LYS A 354 30.16 7.96 33.14
C LYS A 354 30.20 8.39 31.68
N ASP A 355 31.20 7.96 30.92
CA ASP A 355 31.35 8.24 29.51
C ASP A 355 30.23 7.62 28.68
N ILE A 356 29.82 6.38 28.99
CA ILE A 356 28.69 5.71 28.34
C ILE A 356 27.41 6.55 28.56
N ASP A 357 27.13 6.95 29.80
CA ASP A 357 25.95 7.75 30.13
C ASP A 357 25.95 9.10 29.41
N THR A 358 27.09 9.81 29.44
CA THR A 358 27.22 11.13 28.82
C THR A 358 27.03 11.08 27.29
N LYS A 359 27.68 10.11 26.63
CA LYS A 359 27.59 9.94 25.18
C LYS A 359 26.21 9.49 24.75
N PHE A 360 25.57 8.62 25.55
CA PHE A 360 24.22 8.15 25.27
C PHE A 360 23.18 9.26 25.45
N ASP A 361 23.28 10.04 26.52
CA ASP A 361 22.42 11.21 26.75
C ASP A 361 22.58 12.28 25.68
N MET A 362 23.79 12.52 25.16
CA MET A 362 24.02 13.42 24.04
C MET A 362 23.30 12.94 22.78
N LEU A 363 23.43 11.65 22.44
CA LEU A 363 22.77 11.08 21.27
C LEU A 363 21.23 11.18 21.32
N LEU A 364 20.65 11.04 22.51
CA LEU A 364 19.19 11.14 22.70
C LEU A 364 18.66 12.58 22.67
N LYS A 365 19.52 13.59 22.90
CA LYS A 365 19.14 15.01 22.93
C LYS A 365 19.31 15.70 21.59
N GLU A 366 19.95 15.06 20.62
CA GLU A 366 20.09 15.64 19.28
C GLU A 366 18.74 15.63 18.53
N ASN A 367 18.50 16.70 17.76
CA ASN A 367 17.39 16.76 16.84
C ASN A 367 17.80 16.22 15.47
N CYS A 368 16.85 15.69 14.77
CA CYS A 368 17.06 15.26 13.39
C CYS A 368 17.39 16.45 12.49
N HIS A 369 18.51 16.42 11.78
CA HIS A 369 18.94 17.51 10.88
C HIS A 369 18.02 17.68 9.64
N ILE A 370 17.07 16.78 9.41
CA ILE A 370 16.13 16.86 8.28
C ILE A 370 14.79 17.47 8.73
N CYS A 371 14.16 16.95 9.79
CA CYS A 371 12.87 17.47 10.28
C CYS A 371 13.00 18.49 11.42
N CYS A 372 14.19 18.63 12.00
CA CYS A 372 14.48 19.48 13.16
C CYS A 372 13.73 19.10 14.45
N ASP A 373 13.06 17.96 14.47
CA ASP A 373 12.35 17.40 15.62
C ASP A 373 13.25 16.42 16.40
N PRO A 374 12.89 16.06 17.64
CA PRO A 374 13.57 15.00 18.38
C PRO A 374 13.68 13.71 17.58
N LEU A 375 14.82 13.03 17.70
CA LEU A 375 15.11 11.82 16.92
C LEU A 375 14.11 10.70 17.20
N THR A 376 13.46 10.22 16.14
CA THR A 376 12.60 9.02 16.15
C THR A 376 13.26 7.92 15.35
N LYS A 377 13.49 6.74 15.98
CA LYS A 377 14.22 5.62 15.35
C LYS A 377 15.54 6.11 14.72
N PRO A 378 16.48 6.60 15.54
CA PRO A 378 17.69 7.24 15.07
C PRO A 378 18.55 6.31 14.22
N VAL A 379 19.03 6.82 13.09
CA VAL A 379 19.90 6.11 12.13
C VAL A 379 21.12 6.99 11.85
N LEU A 380 22.32 6.41 11.95
CA LEU A 380 23.56 7.06 11.56
C LEU A 380 23.82 6.86 10.07
N GLU A 381 24.03 7.94 9.33
CA GLU A 381 24.50 7.87 7.95
C GLU A 381 26.03 7.67 7.96
N PRO A 382 26.55 6.58 7.36
CA PRO A 382 27.94 6.18 7.54
C PRO A 382 28.99 7.11 6.89
N ASN A 383 28.61 7.91 5.88
CA ASN A 383 29.56 8.80 5.21
C ASN A 383 29.72 10.15 5.90
N CYS A 384 28.64 10.72 6.41
CA CYS A 384 28.70 12.04 7.07
C CYS A 384 28.69 11.94 8.60
N HIS A 385 28.46 10.75 9.16
CA HIS A 385 28.34 10.47 10.60
C HIS A 385 27.26 11.30 11.34
N ASN A 386 26.29 11.85 10.60
CA ASN A 386 25.15 12.54 11.18
C ASN A 386 24.00 11.57 11.49
N ILE A 387 23.20 11.92 12.50
CA ILE A 387 22.08 11.12 12.98
C ILE A 387 20.79 11.72 12.46
N PHE A 388 19.92 10.89 11.90
CA PHE A 388 18.63 11.27 11.36
C PHE A 388 17.52 10.37 11.87
N CYS A 389 16.27 10.82 11.83
CA CYS A 389 15.14 9.89 11.92
C CYS A 389 15.18 8.92 10.75
N GLY A 390 14.93 7.63 10.98
CA GLY A 390 14.98 6.62 9.93
C GLY A 390 14.07 6.93 8.73
N ASN A 391 12.86 7.45 8.99
CA ASN A 391 11.93 7.86 7.94
C ASN A 391 12.44 9.10 7.15
N CYS A 392 13.03 10.06 7.84
CA CYS A 392 13.57 11.26 7.19
C CYS A 392 14.74 10.91 6.26
N LEU A 393 15.64 10.05 6.72
CA LEU A 393 16.77 9.59 5.92
C LEU A 393 16.30 8.80 4.69
N LEU A 394 15.32 7.90 4.84
CA LEU A 394 14.73 7.15 3.73
C LEU A 394 14.11 8.07 2.68
N GLN A 395 13.31 9.06 3.10
CA GLN A 395 12.70 10.02 2.19
C GLN A 395 13.75 10.87 1.47
N TRP A 396 14.79 11.30 2.18
CA TRP A 396 15.87 12.09 1.58
C TRP A 396 16.67 11.27 0.55
N LEU A 397 16.97 10.01 0.84
CA LEU A 397 17.64 9.11 -0.10
C LEU A 397 16.80 8.82 -1.36
N GLN A 398 15.49 8.69 -1.20
CA GLN A 398 14.57 8.51 -2.32
C GLN A 398 14.52 9.74 -3.24
N GLN A 399 14.52 10.96 -2.67
CA GLN A 399 14.51 12.20 -3.46
C GLN A 399 15.82 12.48 -4.18
N LYS A 400 16.96 11.99 -3.69
CA LYS A 400 18.27 12.25 -4.28
C LYS A 400 18.59 11.28 -5.42
N ASN A 401 17.85 10.20 -5.57
CA ASN A 401 17.99 9.18 -6.61
C ASN A 401 16.93 9.27 -7.72
N SER A 402 16.14 10.36 -7.73
CA SER A 402 15.13 10.66 -8.75
C SER A 402 15.61 11.71 -9.76
#